data_b02a17bba4fc3ae93ad0820b748a4f2d
#
_entry.id   b02a17bba4fc3ae93ad0820b748a4f2d
#
_cell.length_a   1.000
_cell.length_b   1.000
_cell.length_c   1.000
_cell.angle_alpha   90.00
_cell.angle_beta   90.00
_cell.angle_gamma   90.00
#
_symmetry.space_group_name_H-M   'P 1'
#
loop_
_entity.id
_entity.type
_entity.pdbx_description
1 polymer ?
#
loop_
_entity_poly.entity_id
_entity_poly.type
_entity_poly.pdbx_seq_one_letter_code
_entity_poly.pdbx_strand_id
1 'polypeptide(L)'
;MGIVVLGAVFVDIKGYPSDVYIPGGRNAGRVEQMHGGVSRNIVEDIANVELQPTFIGLVDDTGAGADVVRKLKAHKVNTDYIRVTKDGMGTWLAIFDNGGDVVAAISKRPDLRPILSILEEQGDEIISRADSIAFEIDMDKEIVKKVFALAEKYHKPVYAVVSNMSIAVERRDFFRSTHCFVCNQQEAGILFSEDYDDKTPEEMQRLLAARIRSAQIPRMVVTMGAQGAV
;
A
#
# COMPACT_ATOMS: atom_id res chain seq x y z
N MET A 1 22.38 -0.28 4.28
CA MET A 1 21.43 -0.61 3.22
C MET A 1 20.07 -0.19 3.72
N GLY A 2 19.23 0.34 2.91
CA GLY A 2 18.02 1.06 3.34
C GLY A 2 16.80 0.19 3.65
N ILE A 3 15.64 0.77 3.43
CA ILE A 3 14.33 0.17 3.69
C ILE A 3 13.96 -0.74 2.52
N VAL A 4 13.51 -1.95 2.80
CA VAL A 4 12.90 -2.83 1.79
C VAL A 4 11.39 -2.63 1.81
N VAL A 5 10.81 -2.33 0.66
CA VAL A 5 9.37 -2.16 0.49
C VAL A 5 8.83 -3.27 -0.39
N LEU A 6 7.71 -3.89 0.02
CA LEU A 6 7.05 -4.94 -0.76
C LEU A 6 5.58 -4.61 -0.99
N GLY A 7 5.10 -4.85 -2.19
CA GLY A 7 3.67 -4.78 -2.46
C GLY A 7 3.30 -4.53 -3.91
N ALA A 8 2.08 -4.07 -4.10
CA ALA A 8 1.46 -3.94 -5.40
C ALA A 8 1.86 -2.66 -6.14
N VAL A 9 1.86 -2.77 -7.45
CA VAL A 9 1.87 -1.65 -8.39
C VAL A 9 0.51 -1.57 -9.07
N PHE A 10 -0.01 -0.37 -9.19
CA PHE A 10 -1.27 -0.11 -9.89
C PHE A 10 -1.09 0.94 -10.98
N VAL A 11 -2.00 0.90 -11.95
CA VAL A 11 -2.28 2.02 -12.84
C VAL A 11 -3.67 2.55 -12.48
N ASP A 12 -3.72 3.80 -12.07
CA ASP A 12 -4.95 4.50 -11.79
C ASP A 12 -5.41 5.24 -13.04
N ILE A 13 -6.61 4.92 -13.52
CA ILE A 13 -7.27 5.57 -14.65
C ILE A 13 -8.43 6.38 -14.10
N LYS A 14 -8.34 7.70 -14.21
CA LYS A 14 -9.28 8.64 -13.61
C LYS A 14 -9.99 9.44 -14.69
N GLY A 15 -11.32 9.35 -14.73
CA GLY A 15 -12.19 10.11 -15.66
C GLY A 15 -12.87 11.28 -14.95
N TYR A 16 -12.75 12.47 -15.52
CA TYR A 16 -13.36 13.69 -14.99
C TYR A 16 -14.26 14.32 -16.06
N PRO A 17 -15.57 14.48 -15.84
CA PRO A 17 -16.47 15.13 -16.80
C PRO A 17 -16.14 16.63 -16.92
N SER A 18 -16.29 17.16 -18.14
CA SER A 18 -16.13 18.61 -18.37
C SER A 18 -17.37 19.42 -17.97
N ASP A 19 -18.55 18.78 -18.02
CA ASP A 19 -19.84 19.35 -17.66
C ASP A 19 -20.51 18.49 -16.57
N VAL A 20 -21.74 18.81 -16.20
CA VAL A 20 -22.50 18.03 -15.19
C VAL A 20 -22.50 16.55 -15.56
N TYR A 21 -22.05 15.71 -14.62
CA TYR A 21 -22.01 14.27 -14.81
C TYR A 21 -23.41 13.68 -15.03
N ILE A 22 -23.57 12.94 -16.12
CA ILE A 22 -24.82 12.29 -16.50
C ILE A 22 -24.68 10.78 -16.28
N PRO A 23 -25.28 10.19 -15.21
CA PRO A 23 -25.27 8.74 -14.98
C PRO A 23 -25.85 7.97 -16.18
N GLY A 24 -25.14 6.92 -16.63
CA GLY A 24 -25.54 6.12 -17.78
C GLY A 24 -25.40 6.81 -19.14
N GLY A 25 -24.98 8.06 -19.18
CA GLY A 25 -24.78 8.85 -20.38
C GLY A 25 -23.33 8.83 -20.89
N ARG A 26 -23.13 9.37 -22.10
CA ARG A 26 -21.80 9.67 -22.63
C ARG A 26 -21.37 11.06 -22.16
N ASN A 27 -20.42 11.10 -21.23
CA ASN A 27 -19.86 12.33 -20.70
C ASN A 27 -18.59 12.70 -21.49
N ALA A 28 -18.53 13.94 -22.00
CA ALA A 28 -17.27 14.51 -22.47
C ALA A 28 -16.39 14.86 -21.27
N GLY A 29 -15.06 14.69 -21.38
CA GLY A 29 -14.20 14.96 -20.24
C GLY A 29 -12.74 14.66 -20.52
N ARG A 30 -11.93 14.70 -19.47
CA ARG A 30 -10.52 14.29 -19.50
C ARG A 30 -10.34 12.93 -18.83
N VAL A 31 -9.37 12.19 -19.32
CA VAL A 31 -8.94 10.92 -18.71
C VAL A 31 -7.46 11.04 -18.37
N GLU A 32 -7.13 10.76 -17.14
CA GLU A 32 -5.76 10.76 -16.64
C GLU A 32 -5.33 9.33 -16.31
N GLN A 33 -4.08 9.03 -16.60
CA GLN A 33 -3.48 7.77 -16.20
C GLN A 33 -2.26 8.06 -15.33
N MET A 34 -2.24 7.45 -14.14
CA MET A 34 -1.20 7.68 -13.15
C MET A 34 -0.68 6.35 -12.61
N HIS A 35 0.57 6.34 -12.17
CA HIS A 35 1.08 5.19 -11.42
C HIS A 35 0.53 5.25 -9.99
N GLY A 36 -0.02 4.14 -9.55
CA GLY A 36 -0.59 3.95 -8.23
C GLY A 36 -0.01 2.72 -7.51
N GLY A 37 -0.65 2.34 -6.44
CA GLY A 37 -0.25 1.27 -5.54
C GLY A 37 0.38 1.83 -4.26
N VAL A 38 -0.12 1.37 -3.11
CA VAL A 38 0.31 1.90 -1.80
C VAL A 38 1.82 1.71 -1.60
N SER A 39 2.32 0.50 -1.79
CA SER A 39 3.76 0.23 -1.64
C SER A 39 4.61 0.91 -2.69
N ARG A 40 4.12 1.04 -3.93
CA ARG A 40 4.83 1.77 -4.97
C ARG A 40 4.96 3.26 -4.61
N ASN A 41 3.92 3.87 -4.05
CA ASN A 41 3.98 5.26 -3.58
C ASN A 41 4.95 5.40 -2.40
N ILE A 42 4.87 4.51 -1.41
CA ILE A 42 5.78 4.52 -0.25
C ILE A 42 7.24 4.44 -0.67
N VAL A 43 7.60 3.57 -1.61
CA VAL A 43 8.99 3.45 -2.04
C VAL A 43 9.49 4.70 -2.76
N GLU A 44 8.63 5.37 -3.52
CA GLU A 44 8.97 6.65 -4.16
C GLU A 44 9.11 7.77 -3.13
N ASP A 45 8.22 7.84 -2.13
CA ASP A 45 8.28 8.82 -1.05
C ASP A 45 9.54 8.64 -0.19
N ILE A 46 9.93 7.42 0.13
CA ILE A 46 11.19 7.12 0.82
C ILE A 46 12.38 7.60 -0.01
N ALA A 47 12.34 7.40 -1.33
CA ALA A 47 13.40 7.87 -2.21
C ALA A 47 13.44 9.40 -2.33
N ASN A 48 12.29 10.07 -2.28
CA ASN A 48 12.18 11.52 -2.31
C ASN A 48 12.79 12.22 -1.08
N VAL A 49 12.90 11.53 0.05
CA VAL A 49 13.64 12.01 1.24
C VAL A 49 15.11 11.55 1.24
N GLU A 50 15.67 11.30 0.05
CA GLU A 50 17.08 10.98 -0.19
C GLU A 50 17.56 9.64 0.39
N LEU A 51 16.67 8.76 0.76
CA LEU A 51 16.99 7.37 1.10
C LEU A 51 17.04 6.51 -0.18
N GLN A 52 17.72 5.38 -0.09
CA GLN A 52 17.85 4.43 -1.22
C GLN A 52 17.09 3.14 -0.89
N PRO A 53 15.77 3.11 -1.08
CA PRO A 53 14.98 1.93 -0.80
C PRO A 53 15.16 0.86 -1.88
N THR A 54 14.87 -0.39 -1.49
CA THR A 54 14.75 -1.52 -2.40
C THR A 54 13.27 -1.87 -2.55
N PHE A 55 12.80 -2.05 -3.78
CA PHE A 55 11.42 -2.44 -4.04
C PHE A 55 11.31 -3.88 -4.52
N ILE A 56 10.51 -4.68 -3.82
CA ILE A 56 10.08 -6.02 -4.25
C ILE A 56 8.64 -5.90 -4.73
N GLY A 57 8.43 -6.06 -6.03
CA GLY A 57 7.12 -5.88 -6.63
C GLY A 57 7.03 -6.54 -8.00
N LEU A 58 5.88 -6.38 -8.63
CA LEU A 58 5.60 -6.92 -9.95
C LEU A 58 5.13 -5.80 -10.88
N VAL A 59 5.51 -5.92 -12.14
CA VAL A 59 4.95 -5.11 -13.23
C VAL A 59 4.52 -6.06 -14.35
N ASP A 60 3.70 -5.56 -15.28
CA ASP A 60 3.39 -6.29 -16.51
C ASP A 60 4.36 -5.95 -17.64
N ASP A 61 4.24 -6.63 -18.77
CA ASP A 61 5.06 -6.45 -19.96
C ASP A 61 4.56 -5.33 -20.89
N THR A 62 3.83 -4.36 -20.34
CA THR A 62 3.29 -3.20 -21.07
C THR A 62 4.21 -1.98 -20.98
N GLY A 63 3.91 -0.98 -21.82
CA GLY A 63 4.58 0.32 -21.73
C GLY A 63 4.41 0.99 -20.36
N ALA A 64 3.27 0.78 -19.68
CA ALA A 64 3.03 1.29 -18.33
C ALA A 64 3.93 0.61 -17.29
N GLY A 65 4.11 -0.72 -17.37
CA GLY A 65 5.04 -1.44 -16.51
C GLY A 65 6.49 -0.98 -16.68
N ALA A 66 6.93 -0.82 -17.94
CA ALA A 66 8.26 -0.29 -18.24
C ALA A 66 8.44 1.16 -17.71
N ASP A 67 7.39 2.00 -17.77
CA ASP A 67 7.42 3.37 -17.29
C ASP A 67 7.53 3.44 -15.75
N VAL A 68 6.81 2.57 -15.04
CA VAL A 68 6.96 2.45 -13.57
C VAL A 68 8.41 2.16 -13.18
N VAL A 69 9.01 1.13 -13.79
CA VAL A 69 10.40 0.76 -13.49
C VAL A 69 11.36 1.90 -13.80
N ARG A 70 11.17 2.57 -14.94
CA ARG A 70 11.99 3.71 -15.36
C ARG A 70 11.90 4.87 -14.35
N LYS A 71 10.70 5.21 -13.87
CA LYS A 71 10.49 6.27 -12.88
C LYS A 71 11.11 5.92 -11.53
N LEU A 72 10.90 4.71 -11.04
CA LEU A 72 11.51 4.26 -9.78
C LEU A 72 13.04 4.31 -9.85
N LYS A 73 13.64 3.90 -10.96
CA LYS A 73 15.09 4.01 -11.18
C LYS A 73 15.57 5.47 -11.20
N ALA A 74 14.79 6.38 -11.81
CA ALA A 74 15.13 7.81 -11.82
C ALA A 74 15.13 8.42 -10.40
N HIS A 75 14.29 7.91 -9.50
CA HIS A 75 14.28 8.24 -8.07
C HIS A 75 15.31 7.45 -7.24
N LYS A 76 16.24 6.74 -7.88
CA LYS A 76 17.30 5.94 -7.21
C LYS A 76 16.77 4.79 -6.34
N VAL A 77 15.58 4.29 -6.62
CA VAL A 77 15.08 3.05 -6.03
C VAL A 77 15.84 1.87 -6.61
N ASN A 78 16.28 0.94 -5.77
CA ASN A 78 16.76 -0.35 -6.27
C ASN A 78 15.58 -1.18 -6.77
N THR A 79 15.56 -1.48 -8.06
CA THR A 79 14.50 -2.19 -8.78
C THR A 79 14.90 -3.60 -9.22
N ASP A 80 16.01 -4.14 -8.73
CA ASP A 80 16.57 -5.45 -9.16
C ASP A 80 15.63 -6.61 -8.81
N TYR A 81 14.71 -6.39 -7.87
CA TYR A 81 13.73 -7.37 -7.40
C TYR A 81 12.31 -7.10 -7.91
N ILE A 82 12.17 -6.30 -8.96
CA ILE A 82 10.91 -6.17 -9.70
C ILE A 82 10.88 -7.23 -10.80
N ARG A 83 9.84 -8.08 -10.78
CA ARG A 83 9.62 -9.07 -11.84
C ARG A 83 8.53 -8.64 -12.80
N VAL A 84 8.70 -8.98 -14.07
CA VAL A 84 7.67 -8.80 -15.09
C VAL A 84 6.82 -10.06 -15.16
N THR A 85 5.50 -9.91 -14.97
CA THR A 85 4.53 -11.01 -15.07
C THR A 85 3.28 -10.55 -15.81
N LYS A 86 2.54 -11.46 -16.42
CA LYS A 86 1.38 -11.13 -17.25
C LYS A 86 0.30 -10.30 -16.53
N ASP A 87 0.09 -10.56 -15.24
CA ASP A 87 -0.91 -9.88 -14.40
C ASP A 87 -0.24 -9.20 -13.19
N GLY A 88 0.98 -8.69 -13.37
CA GLY A 88 1.80 -8.11 -12.31
C GLY A 88 1.32 -6.76 -11.81
N MET A 89 0.48 -6.07 -12.56
CA MET A 89 -0.06 -4.77 -12.17
C MET A 89 -1.57 -4.80 -11.98
N GLY A 90 -2.03 -4.08 -10.97
CA GLY A 90 -3.43 -3.78 -10.77
C GLY A 90 -3.89 -2.59 -11.62
N THR A 91 -5.19 -2.42 -11.72
CA THR A 91 -5.79 -1.25 -12.35
C THR A 91 -6.93 -0.75 -11.49
N TRP A 92 -6.94 0.54 -11.20
CA TRP A 92 -8.07 1.21 -10.60
C TRP A 92 -8.66 2.20 -11.60
N LEU A 93 -9.87 1.90 -12.09
CA LEU A 93 -10.64 2.78 -12.96
C LEU A 93 -11.67 3.50 -12.11
N ALA A 94 -11.61 4.83 -12.06
CA ALA A 94 -12.56 5.64 -11.31
C ALA A 94 -13.14 6.76 -12.17
N ILE A 95 -14.43 6.99 -12.01
CA ILE A 95 -15.16 8.13 -12.59
C ILE A 95 -15.51 9.06 -11.44
N PHE A 96 -15.18 10.32 -11.62
CA PHE A 96 -15.46 11.39 -10.67
C PHE A 96 -16.64 12.23 -11.15
N ASP A 97 -17.34 12.84 -10.23
CA ASP A 97 -18.30 13.91 -10.55
C ASP A 97 -17.62 15.29 -10.55
N ASN A 98 -18.43 16.33 -10.68
CA ASN A 98 -17.95 17.71 -10.68
C ASN A 98 -17.58 18.22 -9.27
N GLY A 99 -18.02 17.54 -8.23
CA GLY A 99 -17.62 17.78 -6.84
C GLY A 99 -16.26 17.18 -6.48
N GLY A 100 -15.75 16.28 -7.32
CA GLY A 100 -14.53 15.52 -7.07
C GLY A 100 -14.76 14.21 -6.31
N ASP A 101 -16.02 13.79 -6.19
CA ASP A 101 -16.37 12.52 -5.54
C ASP A 101 -16.38 11.38 -6.56
N VAL A 102 -15.97 10.19 -6.12
CA VAL A 102 -16.01 8.98 -6.95
C VAL A 102 -17.44 8.47 -7.06
N VAL A 103 -18.01 8.52 -8.27
CA VAL A 103 -19.37 8.03 -8.56
C VAL A 103 -19.41 6.59 -9.05
N ALA A 104 -18.30 6.06 -9.57
CA ALA A 104 -18.15 4.67 -9.97
C ALA A 104 -16.67 4.27 -9.99
N ALA A 105 -16.36 3.06 -9.57
CA ALA A 105 -15.00 2.54 -9.67
C ALA A 105 -14.99 1.03 -9.91
N ILE A 106 -13.97 0.55 -10.62
CA ILE A 106 -13.64 -0.86 -10.79
C ILE A 106 -12.17 -1.04 -10.46
N SER A 107 -11.86 -1.99 -9.59
CA SER A 107 -10.48 -2.34 -9.25
C SER A 107 -10.15 -3.76 -9.69
N LYS A 108 -9.17 -3.90 -10.58
CA LYS A 108 -8.54 -5.19 -10.91
C LYS A 108 -7.33 -5.34 -10.01
N ARG A 109 -7.31 -6.34 -9.15
CA ARG A 109 -6.13 -6.65 -8.33
C ARG A 109 -5.09 -7.40 -9.15
N PRO A 110 -3.78 -7.16 -8.90
CA PRO A 110 -2.71 -7.94 -9.51
C PRO A 110 -2.63 -9.34 -8.89
N ASP A 111 -2.02 -10.28 -9.60
CA ASP A 111 -1.57 -11.55 -9.02
C ASP A 111 -0.22 -11.35 -8.33
N LEU A 112 -0.20 -11.28 -7.01
CA LEU A 112 1.01 -11.05 -6.23
C LEU A 112 1.76 -12.34 -5.85
N ARG A 113 1.22 -13.52 -6.16
CA ARG A 113 1.87 -14.81 -5.80
C ARG A 113 3.34 -14.93 -6.24
N PRO A 114 3.78 -14.38 -7.39
CA PRO A 114 5.20 -14.42 -7.75
C PRO A 114 6.13 -13.68 -6.77
N ILE A 115 5.63 -12.78 -5.91
CA ILE A 115 6.42 -12.18 -4.83
C ILE A 115 6.90 -13.25 -3.84
N LEU A 116 6.10 -14.29 -3.58
CA LEU A 116 6.50 -15.39 -2.73
C LEU A 116 7.76 -16.07 -3.27
N SER A 117 7.81 -16.35 -4.58
CA SER A 117 8.99 -16.94 -5.21
C SER A 117 10.24 -16.06 -5.07
N ILE A 118 10.09 -14.72 -5.18
CA ILE A 118 11.23 -13.80 -4.93
C ILE A 118 11.74 -13.96 -3.49
N LEU A 119 10.82 -14.01 -2.52
CA LEU A 119 11.17 -14.16 -1.11
C LEU A 119 11.75 -15.54 -0.78
N GLU A 120 11.35 -16.59 -1.49
CA GLU A 120 11.92 -17.94 -1.34
C GLU A 120 13.33 -18.03 -1.91
N GLU A 121 13.56 -17.45 -3.08
CA GLU A 121 14.83 -17.52 -3.79
C GLU A 121 15.88 -16.54 -3.23
N GLN A 122 15.48 -15.33 -2.87
CA GLN A 122 16.39 -14.21 -2.59
C GLN A 122 16.08 -13.50 -1.25
N GLY A 123 15.02 -13.90 -0.55
CA GLY A 123 14.57 -13.23 0.66
C GLY A 123 15.63 -13.17 1.75
N ASP A 124 16.43 -14.23 1.93
CA ASP A 124 17.51 -14.26 2.91
C ASP A 124 18.58 -13.19 2.60
N GLU A 125 18.97 -13.06 1.34
CA GLU A 125 19.95 -12.05 0.93
C GLU A 125 19.39 -10.63 1.11
N ILE A 126 18.17 -10.39 0.64
CA ILE A 126 17.55 -9.06 0.65
C ILE A 126 17.32 -8.60 2.09
N ILE A 127 16.65 -9.43 2.90
CA ILE A 127 16.19 -9.03 4.23
C ILE A 127 17.34 -8.98 5.24
N SER A 128 18.34 -9.86 5.15
CA SER A 128 19.51 -9.77 6.03
C SER A 128 20.21 -8.42 5.96
N ARG A 129 20.25 -7.82 4.78
CA ARG A 129 20.90 -6.53 4.51
C ARG A 129 20.01 -5.31 4.75
N ALA A 130 18.70 -5.49 4.93
CA ALA A 130 17.76 -4.40 5.17
C ALA A 130 17.92 -3.83 6.58
N ASP A 131 17.58 -2.56 6.75
CA ASP A 131 17.44 -1.92 8.06
C ASP A 131 16.02 -2.12 8.62
N SER A 132 15.03 -2.10 7.74
CA SER A 132 13.62 -2.33 8.05
C SER A 132 12.84 -2.80 6.82
N ILE A 133 11.61 -3.28 7.06
CA ILE A 133 10.70 -3.76 6.04
C ILE A 133 9.41 -2.96 6.12
N ALA A 134 8.92 -2.45 4.99
CA ALA A 134 7.57 -1.90 4.85
C ALA A 134 6.79 -2.72 3.82
N PHE A 135 5.54 -3.08 4.12
CA PHE A 135 4.75 -3.90 3.19
C PHE A 135 3.25 -3.80 3.41
N GLU A 136 2.47 -4.16 2.39
CA GLU A 136 1.01 -4.24 2.47
C GLU A 136 0.59 -5.54 3.16
N ILE A 137 -0.02 -5.43 4.35
CA ILE A 137 -0.40 -6.61 5.15
C ILE A 137 -1.60 -7.37 4.55
N ASP A 138 -2.33 -6.76 3.63
CA ASP A 138 -3.45 -7.36 2.90
C ASP A 138 -3.03 -8.17 1.65
N MET A 139 -1.74 -8.43 1.46
CA MET A 139 -1.25 -9.41 0.49
C MET A 139 -1.67 -10.84 0.84
N ASP A 140 -1.40 -11.80 -0.06
CA ASP A 140 -1.66 -13.21 0.17
C ASP A 140 -1.01 -13.69 1.48
N LYS A 141 -1.75 -14.51 2.24
CA LYS A 141 -1.35 -14.95 3.58
C LYS A 141 0.04 -15.62 3.61
N GLU A 142 0.39 -16.36 2.57
CA GLU A 142 1.70 -17.03 2.50
C GLU A 142 2.85 -16.03 2.30
N ILE A 143 2.62 -14.95 1.55
CA ILE A 143 3.59 -13.85 1.43
C ILE A 143 3.77 -13.18 2.79
N VAL A 144 2.67 -12.85 3.48
CA VAL A 144 2.70 -12.23 4.81
C VAL A 144 3.48 -13.09 5.80
N LYS A 145 3.20 -14.40 5.86
CA LYS A 145 3.93 -15.36 6.70
C LYS A 145 5.43 -15.37 6.39
N LYS A 146 5.79 -15.40 5.10
CA LYS A 146 7.19 -15.42 4.67
C LYS A 146 7.92 -14.14 5.05
N VAL A 147 7.28 -12.97 4.91
CA VAL A 147 7.84 -11.69 5.33
C VAL A 147 8.12 -11.69 6.83
N PHE A 148 7.16 -12.09 7.67
CA PHE A 148 7.37 -12.13 9.13
C PHE A 148 8.41 -13.17 9.54
N ALA A 149 8.46 -14.34 8.91
CA ALA A 149 9.50 -15.34 9.19
C ALA A 149 10.91 -14.82 8.87
N LEU A 150 11.08 -14.11 7.75
CA LEU A 150 12.35 -13.49 7.40
C LEU A 150 12.70 -12.33 8.35
N ALA A 151 11.70 -11.49 8.70
CA ALA A 151 11.88 -10.40 9.63
C ALA A 151 12.32 -10.88 11.01
N GLU A 152 11.71 -11.94 11.53
CA GLU A 152 12.09 -12.59 12.80
C GLU A 152 13.51 -13.17 12.72
N LYS A 153 13.81 -13.93 11.67
CA LYS A 153 15.13 -14.55 11.45
C LYS A 153 16.28 -13.52 11.47
N TYR A 154 16.04 -12.33 10.91
CA TYR A 154 17.07 -11.29 10.79
C TYR A 154 16.86 -10.11 11.73
N HIS A 155 15.92 -10.22 12.68
CA HIS A 155 15.59 -9.21 13.68
C HIS A 155 15.29 -7.82 13.05
N LYS A 156 14.48 -7.80 11.98
CA LYS A 156 14.13 -6.56 11.28
C LYS A 156 12.78 -6.02 11.72
N PRO A 157 12.69 -4.70 12.02
CA PRO A 157 11.40 -4.10 12.31
C PRO A 157 10.51 -4.08 11.05
N VAL A 158 9.23 -4.38 11.25
CA VAL A 158 8.22 -4.46 10.19
C VAL A 158 7.22 -3.33 10.35
N TYR A 159 7.10 -2.53 9.31
CA TYR A 159 6.10 -1.48 9.16
C TYR A 159 5.01 -1.96 8.20
N ALA A 160 3.84 -2.23 8.74
CA ALA A 160 2.73 -2.70 7.92
C ALA A 160 1.81 -1.55 7.53
N VAL A 161 1.45 -1.52 6.27
CA VAL A 161 0.44 -0.61 5.70
C VAL A 161 -0.70 -1.43 5.12
N VAL A 162 -1.76 -0.78 4.69
CA VAL A 162 -2.92 -1.45 4.12
C VAL A 162 -3.39 -0.75 2.85
N SER A 163 -3.81 -1.52 1.87
CA SER A 163 -4.50 -1.05 0.68
C SER A 163 -5.98 -1.45 0.67
N ASN A 164 -6.31 -2.56 1.34
CA ASN A 164 -7.68 -3.03 1.51
C ASN A 164 -7.90 -3.58 2.93
N MET A 165 -8.52 -2.77 3.79
CA MET A 165 -8.75 -3.12 5.19
C MET A 165 -9.67 -4.34 5.35
N SER A 166 -10.64 -4.56 4.47
CA SER A 166 -11.50 -5.75 4.55
C SER A 166 -10.72 -7.06 4.44
N ILE A 167 -9.60 -7.06 3.70
CA ILE A 167 -8.69 -8.20 3.62
C ILE A 167 -7.72 -8.20 4.81
N ALA A 168 -7.22 -7.02 5.21
CA ALA A 168 -6.27 -6.89 6.30
C ALA A 168 -6.84 -7.41 7.64
N VAL A 169 -8.14 -7.25 7.89
CA VAL A 169 -8.78 -7.78 9.11
C VAL A 169 -8.72 -9.31 9.21
N GLU A 170 -8.58 -10.02 8.09
CA GLU A 170 -8.32 -11.46 8.08
C GLU A 170 -6.88 -11.81 8.49
N ARG A 171 -6.03 -10.81 8.64
CA ARG A 171 -4.60 -10.89 9.01
C ARG A 171 -4.34 -10.40 10.43
N ARG A 172 -5.39 -10.28 11.27
CA ARG A 172 -5.30 -9.72 12.64
C ARG A 172 -4.21 -10.34 13.48
N ASP A 173 -3.95 -11.64 13.31
CA ASP A 173 -2.92 -12.35 14.05
C ASP A 173 -1.50 -11.79 13.83
N PHE A 174 -1.27 -11.12 12.69
CA PHE A 174 0.02 -10.56 12.35
C PHE A 174 0.24 -9.14 12.88
N PHE A 175 -0.82 -8.38 13.23
CA PHE A 175 -0.67 -7.01 13.68
C PHE A 175 0.20 -6.90 14.94
N ARG A 176 0.09 -7.85 15.87
CA ARG A 176 0.93 -7.91 17.08
C ARG A 176 2.42 -8.12 16.81
N SER A 177 2.77 -8.63 15.64
CA SER A 177 4.15 -8.87 15.22
C SER A 177 4.74 -7.70 14.41
N THR A 178 3.94 -6.66 14.15
CA THR A 178 4.44 -5.45 13.49
C THR A 178 5.23 -4.60 14.46
N HIS A 179 6.22 -3.86 13.97
CA HIS A 179 6.84 -2.78 14.73
C HIS A 179 5.92 -1.54 14.77
N CYS A 180 5.24 -1.28 13.66
CA CYS A 180 4.23 -0.24 13.54
C CYS A 180 3.22 -0.62 12.45
N PHE A 181 1.94 -0.36 12.72
CA PHE A 181 0.87 -0.48 11.74
C PHE A 181 0.36 0.91 11.37
N VAL A 182 0.21 1.19 10.07
CA VAL A 182 -0.21 2.49 9.56
C VAL A 182 -1.49 2.33 8.74
N CYS A 183 -2.50 3.11 9.06
CA CYS A 183 -3.76 3.16 8.30
C CYS A 183 -4.38 4.57 8.38
N ASN A 184 -5.46 4.79 7.66
CA ASN A 184 -6.23 6.03 7.78
C ASN A 184 -7.35 5.90 8.83
N GLN A 185 -8.08 7.00 9.07
CA GLN A 185 -9.15 7.10 10.06
C GLN A 185 -10.31 6.12 9.77
N GLN A 186 -10.75 6.04 8.52
CA GLN A 186 -11.80 5.12 8.10
C GLN A 186 -11.37 3.65 8.25
N GLU A 187 -10.14 3.34 7.89
CA GLU A 187 -9.57 1.99 8.01
C GLU A 187 -9.44 1.56 9.47
N ALA A 188 -9.07 2.49 10.36
CA ALA A 188 -9.08 2.24 11.81
C ALA A 188 -10.50 1.94 12.31
N GLY A 189 -11.51 2.63 11.77
CA GLY A 189 -12.93 2.36 12.05
C GLY A 189 -13.34 0.95 11.67
N ILE A 190 -12.96 0.50 10.47
CA ILE A 190 -13.21 -0.88 10.02
C ILE A 190 -12.50 -1.91 10.92
N LEU A 191 -11.23 -1.63 11.28
CA LEU A 191 -10.42 -2.55 12.09
C LEU A 191 -11.03 -2.79 13.47
N PHE A 192 -11.52 -1.73 14.11
CA PHE A 192 -12.06 -1.78 15.47
C PHE A 192 -13.58 -1.85 15.53
N SER A 193 -14.26 -1.81 14.36
CA SER A 193 -15.73 -1.77 14.25
C SER A 193 -16.32 -0.58 15.01
N GLU A 194 -15.72 0.59 14.83
CA GLU A 194 -16.10 1.85 15.45
C GLU A 194 -16.18 2.98 14.42
N ASP A 195 -16.93 4.02 14.75
CA ASP A 195 -17.00 5.23 13.93
C ASP A 195 -16.02 6.28 14.49
N TYR A 196 -15.07 6.64 13.66
CA TYR A 196 -14.06 7.65 13.96
C TYR A 196 -14.17 8.90 13.07
N ASP A 197 -15.23 9.00 12.27
CA ASP A 197 -15.49 10.19 11.48
C ASP A 197 -15.61 11.43 12.38
N ASP A 198 -15.19 12.57 11.89
CA ASP A 198 -15.22 13.86 12.58
C ASP A 198 -14.50 13.93 13.95
N LYS A 199 -13.68 12.94 14.30
CA LYS A 199 -12.87 13.00 15.53
C LYS A 199 -11.66 13.90 15.37
N THR A 200 -11.36 14.66 16.43
CA THR A 200 -10.10 15.41 16.50
C THR A 200 -8.92 14.47 16.76
N PRO A 201 -7.68 14.90 16.48
CA PRO A 201 -6.48 14.11 16.79
C PRO A 201 -6.40 13.68 18.27
N GLU A 202 -6.77 14.56 19.20
CA GLU A 202 -6.76 14.27 20.65
C GLU A 202 -7.82 13.23 21.03
N GLU A 203 -9.00 13.27 20.42
CA GLU A 203 -10.05 12.27 20.60
C GLU A 203 -9.62 10.93 20.05
N MET A 204 -9.08 10.92 18.83
CA MET A 204 -8.53 9.72 18.20
C MET A 204 -7.46 9.05 19.07
N GLN A 205 -6.49 9.82 19.56
CA GLN A 205 -5.43 9.30 20.43
C GLN A 205 -6.00 8.62 21.67
N ARG A 206 -6.99 9.22 22.33
CA ARG A 206 -7.64 8.65 23.52
C ARG A 206 -8.40 7.36 23.22
N LEU A 207 -9.19 7.36 22.14
CA LEU A 207 -10.00 6.20 21.73
C LEU A 207 -9.11 5.03 21.31
N LEU A 208 -8.12 5.29 20.47
CA LEU A 208 -7.21 4.27 19.97
C LEU A 208 -6.33 3.65 21.05
N ALA A 209 -5.93 4.41 22.09
CA ALA A 209 -5.02 3.92 23.12
C ALA A 209 -5.54 2.66 23.86
N ALA A 210 -6.84 2.53 24.07
CA ALA A 210 -7.44 1.32 24.64
C ALA A 210 -7.51 0.18 23.63
N ARG A 211 -7.85 0.50 22.36
CA ARG A 211 -8.04 -0.48 21.29
C ARG A 211 -6.73 -1.16 20.87
N ILE A 212 -5.67 -0.38 20.66
CA ILE A 212 -4.36 -0.94 20.30
C ILE A 212 -3.79 -1.83 21.41
N ARG A 213 -3.99 -1.47 22.70
CA ARG A 213 -3.59 -2.33 23.83
C ARG A 213 -4.37 -3.65 23.82
N SER A 214 -5.69 -3.60 23.65
CA SER A 214 -6.54 -4.79 23.58
C SER A 214 -6.19 -5.69 22.39
N ALA A 215 -5.87 -5.10 21.24
CA ALA A 215 -5.47 -5.82 20.04
C ALA A 215 -3.97 -6.24 20.05
N GLN A 216 -3.23 -5.87 21.09
CA GLN A 216 -1.79 -6.12 21.21
C GLN A 216 -0.98 -5.57 20.01
N ILE A 217 -1.41 -4.47 19.42
CA ILE A 217 -0.67 -3.77 18.37
C ILE A 217 0.39 -2.91 19.05
N PRO A 218 1.70 -3.11 18.78
CA PRO A 218 2.77 -2.43 19.52
C PRO A 218 2.77 -0.91 19.29
N ARG A 219 2.56 -0.49 18.04
CA ARG A 219 2.44 0.91 17.62
C ARG A 219 1.47 1.01 16.45
N MET A 220 0.74 2.11 16.41
CA MET A 220 -0.17 2.42 15.31
C MET A 220 -0.06 3.90 14.97
N VAL A 221 -0.08 4.20 13.69
CA VAL A 221 -0.21 5.55 13.18
C VAL A 221 -1.50 5.62 12.37
N VAL A 222 -2.34 6.58 12.70
CA VAL A 222 -3.58 6.83 11.95
C VAL A 222 -3.49 8.19 11.28
N THR A 223 -3.52 8.18 9.94
CA THR A 223 -3.53 9.41 9.14
C THR A 223 -4.93 10.00 9.10
N MET A 224 -5.02 11.33 9.21
CA MET A 224 -6.27 12.08 9.36
C MET A 224 -6.36 13.23 8.32
N GLY A 225 -5.81 13.00 7.12
CA GLY A 225 -5.82 13.98 6.05
C GLY A 225 -5.18 15.31 6.45
N ALA A 226 -5.91 16.41 6.29
CA ALA A 226 -5.42 17.76 6.63
C ALA A 226 -5.15 17.97 8.13
N GLN A 227 -5.66 17.10 9.01
CA GLN A 227 -5.43 17.15 10.45
C GLN A 227 -4.10 16.48 10.87
N GLY A 228 -3.36 15.90 9.92
CA GLY A 228 -2.08 15.24 10.18
C GLY A 228 -2.24 13.77 10.55
N ALA A 229 -1.61 13.31 11.63
CA ALA A 229 -1.64 11.92 12.08
C ALA A 229 -1.48 11.81 13.62
N VAL A 230 -1.99 10.73 14.16
CA VAL A 230 -1.84 10.36 15.57
C VAL A 230 -1.19 9.00 15.72
#